data_0c9c799f9fb62258aafe344b8bef40bf
#
_entry.id   0c9c799f9fb62258aafe344b8bef40bf
#
_cell.length_a   1.000
_cell.length_b   1.000
_cell.length_c   1.000
_cell.angle_alpha   90.00
_cell.angle_beta   90.00
_cell.angle_gamma   90.00
#
_symmetry.space_group_name_H-M   'P 1'
#
loop_
_entity.id
_entity.type
_entity.pdbx_description
1 polymer ?
#
loop_
_entity_poly.entity_id
_entity_poly.type
_entity_poly.pdbx_seq_one_letter_code
_entity_poly.pdbx_strand_id
1 'polypeptide(L)'
;ILTKFDKSKNKERLSEGQIIKMLVRYITVQKNNTTNLLKKIVIHRDGKLFSLERNGIFKAIQLLKEKGILPDDVSVNIVELPKHSILQLRLFEVLKEYDVLHNEEDDGYVLNPEIGSWIKINNREAFLCTTGREFKHNGSSNPLYIKYPIGNMDIEHIIEDIYYLSCLAYTKPDDCSRYPLTIKITDRRINIL
;
A
#
# COMPACT_ATOMS: atom_id res chain seq x y z
N ILE A 1 -16.12 11.39 6.29
CA ILE A 1 -16.96 11.09 7.46
C ILE A 1 -16.12 10.22 8.35
N LEU A 2 -15.66 10.83 9.42
CA LEU A 2 -14.88 10.11 10.43
C LEU A 2 -15.87 9.37 11.31
N THR A 3 -15.77 8.07 11.28
CA THR A 3 -16.45 7.23 12.25
C THR A 3 -15.65 7.26 13.55
N LYS A 4 -16.34 7.39 14.70
CA LYS A 4 -15.70 7.27 16.01
C LYS A 4 -15.01 5.91 16.10
N PHE A 5 -13.70 5.91 16.28
CA PHE A 5 -12.95 4.70 16.59
C PHE A 5 -13.27 4.27 18.02
N ASP A 6 -13.48 2.99 18.23
CA ASP A 6 -13.56 2.45 19.57
C ASP A 6 -12.14 2.39 20.18
N LYS A 7 -11.79 3.43 20.95
CA LYS A 7 -10.49 3.56 21.63
C LYS A 7 -10.28 2.52 22.73
N SER A 8 -11.33 1.74 23.10
CA SER A 8 -11.29 0.88 24.28
C SER A 8 -10.40 -0.37 24.16
N LYS A 9 -9.89 -0.71 22.96
CA LYS A 9 -9.15 -1.96 22.71
C LYS A 9 -7.82 -1.80 21.98
N ASN A 10 -7.18 -0.67 21.99
CA ASN A 10 -5.83 -0.45 21.39
C ASN A 10 -5.64 -1.02 19.96
N LYS A 11 -6.70 -1.22 19.19
CA LYS A 11 -6.64 -1.70 17.81
C LYS A 11 -7.63 -0.90 16.97
N GLU A 12 -7.08 -0.20 15.99
CA GLU A 12 -7.83 0.53 14.96
C GLU A 12 -8.60 -0.45 14.07
N ARG A 13 -9.77 -0.87 14.53
CA ARG A 13 -10.67 -1.77 13.80
C ARG A 13 -11.98 -1.06 13.52
N LEU A 14 -12.43 -1.15 12.29
CA LEU A 14 -13.77 -0.75 11.92
C LEU A 14 -14.73 -1.91 12.12
N SER A 15 -15.94 -1.62 12.61
CA SER A 15 -17.00 -2.62 12.64
C SER A 15 -17.50 -2.92 11.22
N GLU A 16 -18.09 -4.09 11.04
CA GLU A 16 -18.69 -4.49 9.76
C GLU A 16 -19.68 -3.44 9.24
N GLY A 17 -20.59 -2.96 10.10
CA GLY A 17 -21.59 -1.94 9.72
C GLY A 17 -21.00 -0.59 9.33
N GLN A 18 -19.88 -0.19 9.98
CA GLN A 18 -19.17 1.05 9.61
C GLN A 18 -18.56 0.92 8.22
N ILE A 19 -17.94 -0.22 7.90
CA ILE A 19 -17.35 -0.46 6.57
C ILE A 19 -18.43 -0.48 5.49
N ILE A 20 -19.53 -1.17 5.72
CA ILE A 20 -20.65 -1.20 4.78
C ILE A 20 -21.13 0.22 4.48
N LYS A 21 -21.44 0.99 5.52
CA LYS A 21 -21.93 2.37 5.38
C LYS A 21 -20.96 3.27 4.63
N MET A 22 -19.67 3.15 4.96
CA MET A 22 -18.60 3.95 4.35
C MET A 22 -18.42 3.61 2.87
N LEU A 23 -18.28 2.34 2.52
CA LEU A 23 -18.04 1.91 1.14
C LEU A 23 -19.26 2.17 0.25
N VAL A 24 -20.46 1.84 0.71
CA VAL A 24 -21.68 2.08 -0.06
C VAL A 24 -21.81 3.56 -0.37
N ARG A 25 -21.65 4.45 0.63
CA ARG A 25 -21.72 5.89 0.40
C ARG A 25 -20.62 6.37 -0.56
N TYR A 26 -19.36 5.97 -0.34
CA TYR A 26 -18.24 6.44 -1.14
C TYR A 26 -18.39 6.02 -2.61
N ILE A 27 -18.67 4.74 -2.86
CA ILE A 27 -18.78 4.20 -4.23
C ILE A 27 -19.99 4.80 -4.94
N THR A 28 -21.13 4.99 -4.25
CA THR A 28 -22.30 5.65 -4.83
C THR A 28 -21.99 7.07 -5.27
N VAL A 29 -21.30 7.84 -4.42
CA VAL A 29 -20.89 9.21 -4.78
C VAL A 29 -19.94 9.21 -5.98
N GLN A 30 -18.96 8.32 -6.02
CA GLN A 30 -18.05 8.22 -7.14
C GLN A 30 -18.76 7.83 -8.43
N LYS A 31 -19.71 6.90 -8.37
CA LYS A 31 -20.52 6.50 -9.54
C LYS A 31 -21.33 7.65 -10.10
N ASN A 32 -21.87 8.50 -9.23
CA ASN A 32 -22.64 9.69 -9.65
C ASN A 32 -21.76 10.76 -10.32
N ASN A 33 -20.47 10.78 -9.99
CA ASN A 33 -19.49 11.73 -10.53
C ASN A 33 -18.78 11.22 -11.80
N THR A 34 -19.04 9.99 -12.25
CA THR A 34 -18.42 9.42 -13.43
C THR A 34 -19.41 8.65 -14.26
N THR A 35 -19.28 8.75 -15.58
CA THR A 35 -20.07 7.98 -16.55
C THR A 35 -19.50 6.56 -16.74
N ASN A 36 -18.25 6.34 -16.36
CA ASN A 36 -17.59 5.06 -16.54
C ASN A 36 -18.03 4.02 -15.52
N LEU A 37 -18.12 2.75 -15.97
CA LEU A 37 -18.35 1.62 -15.08
C LEU A 37 -17.09 1.34 -14.25
N LEU A 38 -17.29 1.17 -12.94
CA LEU A 38 -16.23 0.78 -12.01
C LEU A 38 -15.98 -0.73 -12.13
N LYS A 39 -15.05 -1.12 -13.00
CA LYS A 39 -14.72 -2.54 -13.23
C LYS A 39 -13.73 -3.12 -12.22
N LYS A 40 -12.96 -2.25 -11.54
CA LYS A 40 -11.91 -2.66 -10.61
C LYS A 40 -11.93 -1.77 -9.37
N ILE A 41 -11.86 -2.39 -8.21
CA ILE A 41 -11.73 -1.73 -6.91
C ILE A 41 -10.49 -2.28 -6.23
N VAL A 42 -9.57 -1.40 -5.82
CA VAL A 42 -8.40 -1.75 -5.03
C VAL A 42 -8.50 -1.05 -3.68
N ILE A 43 -8.46 -1.81 -2.60
CA ILE A 43 -8.56 -1.31 -1.23
C ILE A 43 -7.21 -1.48 -0.56
N HIS A 44 -6.58 -0.38 -0.18
CA HIS A 44 -5.37 -0.38 0.62
C HIS A 44 -5.75 -0.35 2.10
N ARG A 45 -5.29 -1.34 2.86
CA ARG A 45 -5.47 -1.45 4.31
C ARG A 45 -4.13 -1.17 5.01
N ASP A 46 -4.10 -0.14 5.86
CA ASP A 46 -2.97 0.10 6.75
C ASP A 46 -2.93 -0.99 7.83
N GLY A 47 -2.00 -1.92 7.68
CA GLY A 47 -1.86 -3.10 8.53
C GLY A 47 -2.71 -4.29 8.08
N LYS A 48 -3.00 -5.18 9.02
CA LYS A 48 -3.69 -6.46 8.75
C LYS A 48 -5.20 -6.28 8.57
N LEU A 49 -5.75 -6.93 7.54
CA LEU A 49 -7.19 -7.05 7.33
C LEU A 49 -7.81 -8.02 8.36
N PHE A 50 -8.82 -7.56 9.08
CA PHE A 50 -9.54 -8.40 10.03
C PHE A 50 -10.79 -9.04 9.40
N SER A 51 -11.23 -10.18 9.95
CA SER A 51 -12.39 -10.92 9.42
C SER A 51 -13.67 -10.08 9.33
N LEU A 52 -13.95 -9.25 10.34
CA LEU A 52 -15.11 -8.36 10.33
C LEU A 52 -15.00 -7.27 9.25
N GLU A 53 -13.81 -6.72 9.04
CA GLU A 53 -13.56 -5.75 7.98
C GLU A 53 -13.76 -6.41 6.61
N ARG A 54 -13.19 -7.60 6.42
CA ARG A 54 -13.39 -8.40 5.21
C ARG A 54 -14.86 -8.65 4.91
N ASN A 55 -15.61 -9.13 5.91
CA ASN A 55 -17.05 -9.40 5.75
C ASN A 55 -17.82 -8.13 5.38
N GLY A 56 -17.51 -7.00 6.04
CA GLY A 56 -18.11 -5.71 5.73
C GLY A 56 -17.84 -5.26 4.30
N ILE A 57 -16.63 -5.45 3.79
CA ILE A 57 -16.27 -5.14 2.41
C ILE A 57 -17.12 -5.96 1.43
N PHE A 58 -17.15 -7.30 1.58
CA PHE A 58 -17.90 -8.15 0.67
C PHE A 58 -19.41 -7.89 0.73
N LYS A 59 -19.99 -7.65 1.91
CA LYS A 59 -21.40 -7.27 2.03
C LYS A 59 -21.70 -5.93 1.36
N ALA A 60 -20.80 -4.95 1.49
CA ALA A 60 -20.95 -3.67 0.81
C ALA A 60 -20.95 -3.84 -0.72
N ILE A 61 -20.02 -4.62 -1.25
CA ILE A 61 -19.94 -4.91 -2.69
C ILE A 61 -21.20 -5.62 -3.17
N GLN A 62 -21.69 -6.62 -2.44
CA GLN A 62 -22.92 -7.34 -2.78
C GLN A 62 -24.12 -6.38 -2.83
N LEU A 63 -24.32 -5.55 -1.82
CA LEU A 63 -25.38 -4.54 -1.79
C LEU A 63 -25.30 -3.54 -2.96
N LEU A 64 -24.08 -3.17 -3.38
CA LEU A 64 -23.89 -2.25 -4.51
C LEU A 64 -24.19 -2.93 -5.86
N LYS A 65 -23.91 -4.22 -6.00
CA LYS A 65 -24.33 -5.03 -7.16
C LYS A 65 -25.86 -5.16 -7.22
N GLU A 66 -26.50 -5.53 -6.13
CA GLU A 66 -27.97 -5.65 -6.03
C GLU A 66 -28.69 -4.32 -6.36
N LYS A 67 -28.05 -3.18 -6.07
CA LYS A 67 -28.56 -1.84 -6.44
C LYS A 67 -28.20 -1.40 -7.86
N GLY A 68 -27.52 -2.22 -8.64
CA GLY A 68 -27.07 -1.89 -10.00
C GLY A 68 -26.02 -0.76 -10.05
N ILE A 69 -25.37 -0.45 -8.92
CA ILE A 69 -24.31 0.59 -8.85
C ILE A 69 -22.98 0.03 -9.35
N LEU A 70 -22.71 -1.24 -9.04
CA LEU A 70 -21.54 -1.97 -9.52
C LEU A 70 -21.98 -3.09 -10.47
N PRO A 71 -21.17 -3.39 -11.51
CA PRO A 71 -21.41 -4.54 -12.36
C PRO A 71 -21.13 -5.85 -11.61
N ASP A 72 -21.75 -6.94 -12.05
CA ASP A 72 -21.58 -8.26 -11.42
C ASP A 72 -20.15 -8.79 -11.49
N ASP A 73 -19.43 -8.42 -12.56
CA ASP A 73 -18.05 -8.84 -12.83
C ASP A 73 -16.99 -7.91 -12.20
N VAL A 74 -17.39 -6.97 -11.33
CA VAL A 74 -16.42 -6.08 -10.68
C VAL A 74 -15.35 -6.86 -9.93
N SER A 75 -14.08 -6.57 -10.24
CA SER A 75 -12.93 -7.13 -9.54
C SER A 75 -12.66 -6.36 -8.26
N VAL A 76 -12.56 -7.09 -7.13
CA VAL A 76 -12.24 -6.52 -5.81
C VAL A 76 -10.91 -7.05 -5.35
N ASN A 77 -9.98 -6.15 -5.06
CA ASN A 77 -8.62 -6.43 -4.67
C ASN A 77 -8.33 -5.75 -3.34
N ILE A 78 -7.75 -6.46 -2.39
CA ILE A 78 -7.40 -5.92 -1.08
C ILE A 78 -5.92 -6.13 -0.84
N VAL A 79 -5.24 -5.03 -0.53
CA VAL A 79 -3.80 -4.99 -0.28
C VAL A 79 -3.55 -4.51 1.15
N GLU A 80 -2.82 -5.31 1.91
CA GLU A 80 -2.34 -4.96 3.25
C GLU A 80 -0.96 -4.31 3.14
N LEU A 81 -0.79 -3.17 3.80
CA LEU A 81 0.46 -2.41 3.86
C LEU A 81 0.87 -2.21 5.33
N PRO A 82 1.37 -3.26 5.99
CA PRO A 82 1.67 -3.19 7.42
C PRO A 82 2.86 -2.26 7.69
N LYS A 83 2.71 -1.38 8.68
CA LYS A 83 3.80 -0.49 9.15
C LYS A 83 4.96 -1.26 9.76
N HIS A 84 4.66 -2.40 10.36
CA HIS A 84 5.63 -3.31 10.96
C HIS A 84 5.45 -4.69 10.35
N SER A 85 6.46 -5.19 9.68
CA SER A 85 6.51 -6.55 9.18
C SER A 85 7.30 -7.44 10.15
N ILE A 86 6.82 -8.67 10.36
CA ILE A 86 7.58 -9.71 11.06
C ILE A 86 8.80 -10.10 10.21
N LEU A 87 8.64 -10.05 8.88
CA LEU A 87 9.74 -10.26 7.95
C LEU A 87 10.57 -8.97 7.88
N GLN A 88 11.77 -9.03 8.42
CA GLN A 88 12.74 -7.94 8.30
C GLN A 88 13.65 -8.23 7.12
N LEU A 89 13.32 -7.62 5.97
CA LEU A 89 14.15 -7.65 4.79
C LEU A 89 14.86 -6.31 4.61
N ARG A 90 16.13 -6.35 4.22
CA ARG A 90 16.88 -5.19 3.75
C ARG A 90 17.37 -5.49 2.35
N LEU A 91 17.25 -4.52 1.49
CA LEU A 91 17.77 -4.55 0.13
C LEU A 91 18.96 -3.59 0.05
N PHE A 92 20.01 -4.01 -0.62
CA PHE A 92 21.21 -3.23 -0.81
C PHE A 92 21.65 -3.36 -2.28
N GLU A 93 22.19 -2.29 -2.80
CA GLU A 93 22.98 -2.28 -4.03
C GLU A 93 24.45 -2.31 -3.63
N VAL A 94 25.19 -3.25 -4.16
CA VAL A 94 26.64 -3.36 -3.95
C VAL A 94 27.33 -2.87 -5.20
N LEU A 95 27.98 -1.71 -5.10
CA LEU A 95 28.83 -1.20 -6.17
C LEU A 95 30.26 -1.65 -5.89
N LYS A 96 30.79 -2.49 -6.76
CA LYS A 96 32.20 -2.86 -6.77
C LYS A 96 32.90 -1.96 -7.79
N GLU A 97 33.81 -1.12 -7.32
CA GLU A 97 34.75 -0.42 -8.19
C GLU A 97 35.99 -1.28 -8.32
N TYR A 98 36.36 -1.59 -9.57
CA TYR A 98 37.61 -2.23 -9.84
C TYR A 98 38.70 -1.16 -9.99
N ASP A 99 39.62 -1.11 -9.04
CA ASP A 99 40.79 -0.22 -9.17
C ASP A 99 41.79 -0.79 -10.19
N VAL A 100 41.73 -0.26 -11.41
CA VAL A 100 42.58 -0.65 -12.52
C VAL A 100 44.06 -0.35 -12.24
N LEU A 101 44.35 0.63 -11.38
CA LEU A 101 45.72 1.07 -11.09
C LEU A 101 46.45 0.13 -10.11
N HIS A 102 45.72 -0.41 -9.14
CA HIS A 102 46.27 -1.26 -8.10
C HIS A 102 46.00 -2.75 -8.31
N ASN A 103 45.19 -3.11 -9.31
CA ASN A 103 44.78 -4.48 -9.60
C ASN A 103 44.16 -5.20 -8.38
N GLU A 104 43.51 -4.41 -7.50
CA GLU A 104 42.82 -4.86 -6.29
C GLU A 104 41.33 -4.66 -6.45
N GLU A 105 40.51 -5.62 -6.00
CA GLU A 105 39.09 -5.43 -5.81
C GLU A 105 38.91 -4.53 -4.58
N ASP A 106 38.40 -3.31 -4.77
CA ASP A 106 37.96 -2.49 -3.65
C ASP A 106 36.83 -3.20 -2.93
N ASP A 107 36.74 -3.05 -1.60
CA ASP A 107 35.70 -3.67 -0.75
C ASP A 107 34.27 -3.32 -1.18
N GLY A 108 34.15 -2.37 -2.09
CA GLY A 108 32.88 -1.92 -2.66
C GLY A 108 32.05 -1.06 -1.70
N TYR A 109 31.12 -0.34 -2.28
CA TYR A 109 30.18 0.50 -1.52
C TYR A 109 28.83 -0.18 -1.43
N VAL A 110 28.22 -0.14 -0.25
CA VAL A 110 26.87 -0.61 -0.04
C VAL A 110 25.93 0.60 -0.02
N LEU A 111 25.05 0.68 -0.99
CA LEU A 111 24.05 1.75 -1.12
C LEU A 111 22.66 1.21 -0.83
N ASN A 112 21.75 2.11 -0.47
CA ASN A 112 20.33 1.80 -0.57
C ASN A 112 19.96 1.56 -2.03
N PRO A 113 19.07 0.61 -2.32
CA PRO A 113 18.65 0.33 -3.67
C PRO A 113 17.92 1.54 -4.27
N GLU A 114 17.86 1.61 -5.57
CA GLU A 114 17.07 2.62 -6.27
C GLU A 114 15.61 2.58 -5.82
N ILE A 115 14.99 3.77 -5.78
CA ILE A 115 13.55 3.88 -5.55
C ILE A 115 12.82 3.14 -6.69
N GLY A 116 11.87 2.31 -6.32
CA GLY A 116 11.18 1.43 -7.25
C GLY A 116 11.76 0.02 -7.33
N SER A 117 12.94 -0.23 -6.76
CA SER A 117 13.46 -1.61 -6.64
C SER A 117 12.54 -2.46 -5.79
N TRP A 118 12.24 -3.66 -6.24
CA TRP A 118 11.35 -4.56 -5.54
C TRP A 118 11.81 -6.02 -5.64
N ILE A 119 11.31 -6.83 -4.72
CA ILE A 119 11.49 -8.27 -4.73
C ILE A 119 10.16 -8.97 -4.46
N LYS A 120 9.81 -9.90 -5.31
CA LYS A 120 8.65 -10.79 -5.19
C LYS A 120 9.03 -11.99 -4.34
N ILE A 121 8.34 -12.19 -3.24
CA ILE A 121 8.48 -13.39 -2.41
C ILE A 121 7.64 -14.52 -2.99
N ASN A 122 6.40 -14.20 -3.35
CA ASN A 122 5.47 -15.09 -4.00
C ASN A 122 4.38 -14.27 -4.70
N ASN A 123 3.38 -14.91 -5.30
CA ASN A 123 2.28 -14.23 -6.01
C ASN A 123 1.37 -13.38 -5.10
N ARG A 124 1.62 -13.34 -3.80
CA ARG A 124 0.81 -12.63 -2.78
C ARG A 124 1.62 -11.72 -1.87
N GLU A 125 2.94 -11.76 -1.98
CA GLU A 125 3.83 -11.04 -1.07
C GLU A 125 5.04 -10.49 -1.81
N ALA A 126 5.37 -9.23 -1.53
CA ALA A 126 6.52 -8.53 -2.11
C ALA A 126 7.06 -7.47 -1.15
N PHE A 127 8.26 -7.00 -1.44
CA PHE A 127 8.86 -5.82 -0.84
C PHE A 127 9.20 -4.80 -1.92
N LEU A 128 8.94 -3.52 -1.63
CA LEU A 128 9.17 -2.40 -2.54
C LEU A 128 9.95 -1.30 -1.84
N CYS A 129 11.03 -0.83 -2.44
CA CYS A 129 11.77 0.34 -2.00
C CYS A 129 11.11 1.61 -2.50
N THR A 130 10.42 2.33 -1.62
CA THR A 130 9.74 3.59 -1.92
C THR A 130 10.50 4.81 -1.41
N THR A 131 11.59 4.62 -0.65
CA THR A 131 12.40 5.69 -0.07
C THR A 131 13.86 5.57 -0.49
N GLY A 132 14.46 6.71 -0.61
CA GLY A 132 15.63 7.09 -1.33
C GLY A 132 16.97 6.37 -1.18
N ARG A 133 17.80 6.68 -2.16
CA ARG A 133 19.13 6.16 -2.41
C ARG A 133 20.16 6.68 -1.38
N GLU A 134 19.97 7.90 -0.88
CA GLU A 134 20.90 8.51 0.07
C GLU A 134 20.58 8.12 1.51
N PHE A 135 21.62 7.73 2.25
CA PHE A 135 21.53 7.54 3.69
C PHE A 135 21.44 8.94 4.35
N LYS A 136 20.24 9.46 4.55
CA LYS A 136 20.04 10.67 5.34
C LYS A 136 20.37 10.47 6.82
N HIS A 137 20.38 9.20 7.27
CA HIS A 137 20.69 8.79 8.65
C HIS A 137 21.44 7.45 8.62
N ASN A 138 22.15 7.14 9.68
CA ASN A 138 22.81 5.85 9.85
C ASN A 138 21.79 4.70 9.74
N GLY A 139 21.91 3.87 8.74
CA GLY A 139 21.08 2.69 8.53
C GLY A 139 20.48 2.56 7.12
N SER A 140 20.03 1.37 6.79
CA SER A 140 19.42 1.05 5.50
C SER A 140 17.95 1.47 5.44
N SER A 141 17.46 1.78 4.24
CA SER A 141 16.03 1.97 4.01
C SER A 141 15.25 0.70 4.40
N ASN A 142 14.06 0.89 4.92
CA ASN A 142 13.17 -0.22 5.26
C ASN A 142 12.14 -0.37 4.14
N PRO A 143 12.23 -1.41 3.30
CA PRO A 143 11.30 -1.61 2.20
C PRO A 143 9.85 -1.69 2.69
N LEU A 144 8.91 -1.25 1.87
CA LEU A 144 7.50 -1.41 2.13
C LEU A 144 7.12 -2.87 1.88
N TYR A 145 6.61 -3.55 2.91
CA TYR A 145 6.05 -4.88 2.76
C TYR A 145 4.63 -4.78 2.20
N ILE A 146 4.39 -5.51 1.12
CA ILE A 146 3.11 -5.60 0.42
C ILE A 146 2.58 -7.01 0.60
N LYS A 147 1.37 -7.13 1.12
CA LYS A 147 0.67 -8.40 1.19
C LYS A 147 -0.66 -8.28 0.47
N TYR A 148 -0.95 -9.23 -0.41
CA TYR A 148 -2.12 -9.25 -1.28
C TYR A 148 -3.02 -10.46 -1.00
N PRO A 149 -3.82 -10.43 0.09
CA PRO A 149 -4.60 -11.57 0.53
C PRO A 149 -5.80 -11.88 -0.36
N ILE A 150 -6.36 -10.89 -1.06
CA ILE A 150 -7.63 -11.03 -1.78
C ILE A 150 -7.55 -10.31 -3.11
N GLY A 151 -7.91 -11.01 -4.18
CA GLY A 151 -8.04 -10.50 -5.54
C GLY A 151 -7.42 -11.42 -6.58
N ASN A 152 -7.49 -10.99 -7.83
CA ASN A 152 -7.03 -11.73 -9.02
C ASN A 152 -6.07 -10.94 -9.92
N MET A 153 -5.59 -9.79 -9.45
CA MET A 153 -4.56 -9.04 -10.17
C MET A 153 -3.19 -9.74 -10.04
N ASP A 154 -2.31 -9.48 -10.98
CA ASP A 154 -0.92 -9.82 -10.83
C ASP A 154 -0.29 -8.95 -9.72
N ILE A 155 0.56 -9.55 -8.90
CA ILE A 155 1.26 -8.84 -7.81
C ILE A 155 2.17 -7.72 -8.36
N GLU A 156 2.71 -7.89 -9.55
CA GLU A 156 3.56 -6.90 -10.20
C GLU A 156 2.80 -5.62 -10.52
N HIS A 157 1.57 -5.73 -11.01
CA HIS A 157 0.70 -4.56 -11.19
C HIS A 157 0.33 -3.89 -9.85
N ILE A 158 0.15 -4.69 -8.78
CA ILE A 158 -0.08 -4.14 -7.44
C ILE A 158 1.15 -3.35 -6.96
N ILE A 159 2.35 -3.87 -7.17
CA ILE A 159 3.61 -3.20 -6.81
C ILE A 159 3.73 -1.87 -7.57
N GLU A 160 3.48 -1.91 -8.87
CA GLU A 160 3.53 -0.74 -9.75
C GLU A 160 2.54 0.35 -9.32
N ASP A 161 1.27 -0.01 -9.07
CA ASP A 161 0.24 0.90 -8.57
C ASP A 161 0.68 1.55 -7.24
N ILE A 162 1.23 0.76 -6.30
CA ILE A 162 1.70 1.25 -5.01
C ILE A 162 2.91 2.17 -5.19
N TYR A 163 3.83 1.84 -6.08
CA TYR A 163 4.98 2.68 -6.40
C TYR A 163 4.55 4.07 -6.87
N TYR A 164 3.70 4.15 -7.89
CA TYR A 164 3.21 5.44 -8.39
C TYR A 164 2.44 6.23 -7.34
N LEU A 165 1.60 5.57 -6.55
CA LEU A 165 0.89 6.22 -5.44
C LEU A 165 1.83 6.70 -4.32
N SER A 166 2.96 6.05 -4.13
CA SER A 166 3.99 6.49 -3.18
C SER A 166 4.76 7.70 -3.71
N CYS A 167 5.05 7.74 -5.01
CA CYS A 167 5.62 8.90 -5.67
C CYS A 167 4.71 10.14 -5.57
N LEU A 168 3.39 9.96 -5.66
CA LEU A 168 2.42 11.04 -5.50
C LEU A 168 2.26 11.53 -4.05
N ALA A 169 2.80 10.81 -3.08
CA ALA A 169 2.63 11.12 -1.66
C ALA A 169 3.72 12.03 -1.07
N TYR A 170 4.68 12.48 -1.86
CA TYR A 170 5.75 13.36 -1.41
C TYR A 170 5.22 14.71 -0.91
N THR A 171 5.90 15.30 0.07
CA THR A 171 5.57 16.63 0.61
C THR A 171 6.57 17.69 0.17
N LYS A 172 7.76 17.27 -0.23
CA LYS A 172 8.85 18.09 -0.77
C LYS A 172 9.47 17.35 -1.94
N PRO A 173 10.10 18.05 -2.91
CA PRO A 173 10.71 17.43 -4.09
C PRO A 173 11.69 16.30 -3.76
N ASP A 174 12.40 16.42 -2.64
CA ASP A 174 13.45 15.47 -2.22
C ASP A 174 12.96 14.43 -1.20
N ASP A 175 11.67 14.40 -0.89
CA ASP A 175 11.12 13.56 0.18
C ASP A 175 10.07 12.58 -0.37
N CYS A 176 10.52 11.38 -0.70
CA CYS A 176 9.62 10.29 -1.10
C CYS A 176 8.94 9.70 0.13
N SER A 177 7.64 9.52 0.05
CA SER A 177 6.89 8.87 1.12
C SER A 177 7.04 7.36 1.06
N ARG A 178 7.31 6.73 2.22
CA ARG A 178 7.32 5.27 2.33
C ARG A 178 5.96 4.64 1.99
N TYR A 179 4.87 5.33 2.31
CA TYR A 179 3.51 4.81 2.11
C TYR A 179 2.81 5.52 0.96
N PRO A 180 1.96 4.81 0.20
CA PRO A 180 1.20 5.39 -0.89
C PRO A 180 0.25 6.50 -0.41
N LEU A 181 -0.09 7.39 -1.33
CA LEU A 181 -0.96 8.55 -1.08
C LEU A 181 -2.28 8.17 -0.38
N THR A 182 -2.85 7.03 -0.73
CA THR A 182 -4.08 6.50 -0.14
C THR A 182 -4.00 6.31 1.38
N ILE A 183 -2.86 5.80 1.87
CA ILE A 183 -2.59 5.64 3.31
C ILE A 183 -2.27 7.01 3.94
N LYS A 184 -1.44 7.82 3.30
CA LYS A 184 -1.04 9.14 3.82
C LYS A 184 -2.20 10.12 4.00
N ILE A 185 -3.15 10.16 3.07
CA ILE A 185 -4.36 11.00 3.21
C ILE A 185 -5.18 10.57 4.42
N THR A 186 -5.29 9.27 4.65
CA THR A 186 -6.03 8.72 5.79
C THR A 186 -5.35 9.11 7.11
N ASP A 187 -4.04 8.90 7.23
CA ASP A 187 -3.25 9.28 8.40
C ASP A 187 -3.37 10.78 8.73
N ARG A 188 -3.26 11.65 7.72
CA ARG A 188 -3.38 13.11 7.91
C ARG A 188 -4.77 13.50 8.45
N ARG A 189 -5.83 12.87 7.96
CA ARG A 189 -7.21 13.17 8.41
C ARG A 189 -7.46 12.70 9.84
N ILE A 190 -6.84 11.60 10.26
CA ILE A 190 -6.98 11.09 11.63
C ILE A 190 -6.25 12.00 12.64
N ASN A 191 -5.11 12.58 12.25
CA ASN A 191 -4.30 13.43 13.12
C ASN A 191 -4.86 14.88 13.29
N ILE A 192 -5.84 15.28 12.49
CA ILE A 192 -6.50 16.60 12.58
C ILE A 192 -7.73 16.58 13.52
N LEU A 193 -8.09 15.44 14.06
CA LEU A 193 -9.24 15.23 14.98
C LEU A 193 -8.79 14.91 16.39
#